data_299f2dcae91e0e1f2b688c4cff39d839
#
_entry.id   299f2dcae91e0e1f2b688c4cff39d839
#
_cell.length_a   1.000
_cell.length_b   1.000
_cell.length_c   1.000
_cell.angle_alpha   90.00
_cell.angle_beta   90.00
_cell.angle_gamma   90.00
#
_symmetry.space_group_name_H-M   'P 1'
#
loop_
_entity.id
_entity.type
_entity.pdbx_description
1 polymer ?
#
loop_
_entity_poly.entity_id
_entity_poly.type
_entity_poly.pdbx_seq_one_letter_code
_entity_poly.pdbx_strand_id
1 'polypeptide(L)'
;MLTVQNLSFAYGAIQVLDDISMGMPEGRITCILGRNGVGKTTLLMNIMGLLRPTIGAVYMEDRDLTDLPADKRAAAGLGLVPQGRRIFPRLTVEENLKVGLSTLGRRASKIPGEIYDLFPILKTMSKRMGGDLSGGQQQQLAIARALVGEPKVLLLDEPTEGIQPNVIQQIGAVLERLVKERGMTIVMVEQYLDFVKEIGDRFYLMDRRRVVASGLTSDLNSDLIHRHLSV
;
A
#
# COMPACT_ATOMS: atom_id res chain seq x y z
N MET A 1 6.08 3.22 -13.80
CA MET A 1 4.62 3.43 -13.71
C MET A 1 3.92 2.10 -13.47
N LEU A 2 2.89 2.06 -12.60
CA LEU A 2 2.01 0.89 -12.41
C LEU A 2 0.67 1.17 -13.10
N THR A 3 0.13 0.19 -13.83
CA THR A 3 -1.13 0.37 -14.59
C THR A 3 -2.03 -0.84 -14.40
N VAL A 4 -3.31 -0.58 -14.19
CA VAL A 4 -4.39 -1.57 -14.18
C VAL A 4 -5.30 -1.27 -15.38
N GLN A 5 -5.62 -2.30 -16.20
CA GLN A 5 -6.43 -2.14 -17.41
C GLN A 5 -7.62 -3.08 -17.37
N ASN A 6 -8.82 -2.51 -17.43
CA ASN A 6 -10.13 -3.18 -17.54
C ASN A 6 -10.28 -4.36 -16.56
N LEU A 7 -9.74 -4.21 -15.33
CA LEU A 7 -9.66 -5.28 -14.35
C LEU A 7 -11.04 -5.56 -13.75
N SER A 8 -11.49 -6.80 -13.87
CA SER A 8 -12.68 -7.32 -13.23
C SER A 8 -12.35 -8.53 -12.37
N PHE A 9 -13.03 -8.68 -11.24
CA PHE A 9 -12.81 -9.79 -10.33
C PHE A 9 -14.10 -10.16 -9.58
N ALA A 10 -14.32 -11.47 -9.38
CA ALA A 10 -15.43 -12.01 -8.62
C ALA A 10 -14.97 -13.10 -7.65
N TYR A 11 -15.59 -13.16 -6.47
CA TYR A 11 -15.54 -14.30 -5.57
C TYR A 11 -16.71 -15.25 -5.90
N GLY A 12 -16.42 -16.31 -6.65
CA GLY A 12 -17.49 -17.18 -7.17
C GLY A 12 -18.45 -16.39 -8.07
N ALA A 13 -19.72 -16.31 -7.70
CA ALA A 13 -20.73 -15.55 -8.43
C ALA A 13 -20.83 -14.06 -8.05
N ILE A 14 -20.10 -13.63 -7.00
CA ILE A 14 -20.18 -12.27 -6.48
C ILE A 14 -19.09 -11.40 -7.12
N GLN A 15 -19.48 -10.54 -8.06
CA GLN A 15 -18.57 -9.57 -8.65
C GLN A 15 -18.22 -8.48 -7.63
N VAL A 16 -16.92 -8.18 -7.50
CA VAL A 16 -16.37 -7.19 -6.53
C VAL A 16 -15.65 -6.06 -7.24
N LEU A 17 -15.03 -6.32 -8.39
CA LEU A 17 -14.40 -5.31 -9.25
C LEU A 17 -15.00 -5.43 -10.65
N ASP A 18 -15.33 -4.30 -11.27
CA ASP A 18 -16.00 -4.24 -12.55
C ASP A 18 -15.37 -3.16 -13.43
N ASP A 19 -14.57 -3.57 -14.42
CA ASP A 19 -13.93 -2.71 -15.41
C ASP A 19 -13.06 -1.58 -14.80
N ILE A 20 -12.18 -1.93 -13.87
CA ILE A 20 -11.28 -0.99 -13.22
C ILE A 20 -10.10 -0.68 -14.12
N SER A 21 -9.92 0.60 -14.47
CA SER A 21 -8.73 1.10 -15.18
C SER A 21 -8.12 2.26 -14.41
N MET A 22 -6.81 2.15 -14.08
CA MET A 22 -6.06 3.13 -13.30
C MET A 22 -4.61 3.22 -13.77
N GLY A 23 -4.07 4.43 -13.82
CA GLY A 23 -2.64 4.68 -14.02
C GLY A 23 -2.04 5.33 -12.78
N MET A 24 -1.03 4.71 -12.18
CA MET A 24 -0.29 5.21 -11.03
C MET A 24 1.09 5.69 -11.52
N PRO A 25 1.29 7.02 -11.64
CA PRO A 25 2.54 7.59 -12.12
C PRO A 25 3.71 7.25 -11.22
N GLU A 26 4.89 7.12 -11.81
CA GLU A 26 6.12 6.89 -11.08
C GLU A 26 6.47 8.08 -10.18
N GLY A 27 7.01 7.79 -9.00
CA GLY A 27 7.42 8.81 -8.04
C GLY A 27 6.26 9.69 -7.52
N ARG A 28 5.07 9.12 -7.40
CA ARG A 28 3.87 9.81 -6.91
C ARG A 28 3.09 8.96 -5.93
N ILE A 29 2.31 9.63 -5.09
CA ILE A 29 1.35 9.00 -4.18
C ILE A 29 -0.04 9.02 -4.84
N THR A 30 -0.55 7.85 -5.18
CA THR A 30 -1.91 7.67 -5.71
C THR A 30 -2.80 7.11 -4.61
N CYS A 31 -3.88 7.80 -4.29
CA CYS A 31 -4.83 7.41 -3.26
C CYS A 31 -6.08 6.77 -3.89
N ILE A 32 -6.49 5.62 -3.38
CA ILE A 32 -7.72 4.92 -3.77
C ILE A 32 -8.72 5.13 -2.64
N LEU A 33 -9.79 5.86 -2.92
CA LEU A 33 -10.83 6.25 -1.99
C LEU A 33 -12.11 5.46 -2.26
N GLY A 34 -12.96 5.34 -1.26
CA GLY A 34 -14.26 4.69 -1.38
C GLY A 34 -14.73 4.13 -0.04
N ARG A 35 -16.03 3.85 0.04
CA ARG A 35 -16.65 3.27 1.25
C ARG A 35 -16.11 1.86 1.52
N ASN A 36 -16.37 1.35 2.72
CA ASN A 36 -16.08 -0.04 3.06
C ASN A 36 -16.88 -0.98 2.15
N GLY A 37 -16.25 -2.07 1.72
CA GLY A 37 -16.89 -3.09 0.89
C GLY A 37 -16.95 -2.78 -0.61
N VAL A 38 -16.45 -1.63 -1.10
CA VAL A 38 -16.48 -1.31 -2.55
C VAL A 38 -15.39 -2.02 -3.37
N GLY A 39 -14.50 -2.79 -2.73
CA GLY A 39 -13.49 -3.60 -3.43
C GLY A 39 -12.05 -3.09 -3.37
N LYS A 40 -11.73 -2.04 -2.59
CA LYS A 40 -10.38 -1.43 -2.52
C LYS A 40 -9.28 -2.44 -2.16
N THR A 41 -9.44 -3.15 -1.04
CA THR A 41 -8.52 -4.23 -0.62
C THR A 41 -8.41 -5.33 -1.67
N THR A 42 -9.54 -5.73 -2.27
CA THR A 42 -9.57 -6.72 -3.35
C THR A 42 -8.76 -6.26 -4.56
N LEU A 43 -8.81 -4.97 -4.90
CA LEU A 43 -8.01 -4.38 -5.96
C LEU A 43 -6.52 -4.48 -5.64
N LEU A 44 -6.08 -4.08 -4.43
CA LEU A 44 -4.68 -4.23 -4.02
C LEU A 44 -4.21 -5.68 -4.05
N MET A 45 -5.07 -6.63 -3.63
CA MET A 45 -4.76 -8.06 -3.69
C MET A 45 -4.60 -8.56 -5.14
N ASN A 46 -5.41 -8.06 -6.09
CA ASN A 46 -5.25 -8.35 -7.51
C ASN A 46 -3.95 -7.74 -8.07
N ILE A 47 -3.64 -6.49 -7.72
CA ILE A 47 -2.37 -5.84 -8.11
C ILE A 47 -1.17 -6.61 -7.57
N MET A 48 -1.22 -7.08 -6.33
CA MET A 48 -0.13 -7.86 -5.72
C MET A 48 -0.04 -9.30 -6.23
N GLY A 49 -1.07 -9.82 -6.92
CA GLY A 49 -1.10 -11.21 -7.39
C GLY A 49 -1.46 -12.24 -6.32
N LEU A 50 -2.06 -11.78 -5.22
CA LEU A 50 -2.69 -12.65 -4.21
C LEU A 50 -4.06 -13.16 -4.68
N LEU A 51 -4.71 -12.41 -5.57
CA LEU A 51 -5.89 -12.78 -6.32
C LEU A 51 -5.59 -12.62 -7.81
N ARG A 52 -6.19 -13.48 -8.64
CA ARG A 52 -6.05 -13.41 -10.08
C ARG A 52 -7.30 -12.75 -10.68
N PRO A 53 -7.17 -11.69 -11.48
CA PRO A 53 -8.32 -11.05 -12.12
C PRO A 53 -9.03 -12.04 -13.06
N THR A 54 -10.35 -11.89 -13.19
CA THR A 54 -11.14 -12.66 -14.13
C THR A 54 -10.98 -12.13 -15.56
N ILE A 55 -10.85 -10.81 -15.68
CA ILE A 55 -10.63 -10.06 -16.92
C ILE A 55 -9.66 -8.93 -16.62
N GLY A 56 -8.95 -8.46 -17.65
CA GLY A 56 -8.06 -7.32 -17.54
C GLY A 56 -6.64 -7.69 -17.18
N ALA A 57 -5.80 -6.68 -16.99
CA ALA A 57 -4.36 -6.86 -16.82
C ALA A 57 -3.75 -5.86 -15.84
N VAL A 58 -2.58 -6.23 -15.29
CA VAL A 58 -1.75 -5.41 -14.41
C VAL A 58 -0.36 -5.30 -15.02
N TYR A 59 0.10 -4.08 -15.26
CA TYR A 59 1.42 -3.80 -15.82
C TYR A 59 2.26 -2.97 -14.83
N MET A 60 3.55 -3.25 -14.76
CA MET A 60 4.52 -2.39 -14.09
C MET A 60 5.62 -2.04 -15.09
N GLU A 61 5.77 -0.74 -15.39
CA GLU A 61 6.55 -0.28 -16.53
C GLU A 61 5.98 -0.94 -17.82
N ASP A 62 6.83 -1.58 -18.62
CA ASP A 62 6.42 -2.31 -19.83
C ASP A 62 6.19 -3.82 -19.58
N ARG A 63 6.26 -4.25 -18.32
CA ARG A 63 6.14 -5.66 -17.95
C ARG A 63 4.71 -6.02 -17.57
N ASP A 64 4.14 -7.01 -18.23
CA ASP A 64 2.89 -7.64 -17.82
C ASP A 64 3.12 -8.51 -16.57
N LEU A 65 2.38 -8.19 -15.51
CA LEU A 65 2.40 -8.92 -14.25
C LEU A 65 1.17 -9.84 -14.07
N THR A 66 0.21 -9.79 -14.98
CA THR A 66 -1.15 -10.35 -14.80
C THR A 66 -1.13 -11.81 -14.34
N ASP A 67 -0.32 -12.64 -14.96
CA ASP A 67 -0.21 -14.06 -14.64
C ASP A 67 0.88 -14.41 -13.62
N LEU A 68 1.65 -13.42 -13.15
CA LEU A 68 2.69 -13.66 -12.17
C LEU A 68 2.11 -13.82 -10.78
N PRO A 69 2.52 -14.84 -10.01
CA PRO A 69 2.15 -15.01 -8.61
C PRO A 69 2.81 -13.93 -7.74
N ALA A 70 2.29 -13.75 -6.52
CA ALA A 70 2.68 -12.67 -5.61
C ALA A 70 4.19 -12.62 -5.31
N ASP A 71 4.85 -13.78 -5.15
CA ASP A 71 6.29 -13.85 -4.93
C ASP A 71 7.11 -13.30 -6.11
N LYS A 72 6.66 -13.54 -7.34
CA LYS A 72 7.29 -13.02 -8.56
C LYS A 72 7.03 -11.53 -8.73
N ARG A 73 5.85 -11.03 -8.35
CA ARG A 73 5.56 -9.60 -8.34
C ARG A 73 6.36 -8.88 -7.25
N ALA A 74 6.52 -9.48 -6.07
CA ALA A 74 7.40 -8.95 -5.03
C ALA A 74 8.85 -8.87 -5.51
N ALA A 75 9.38 -9.93 -6.15
CA ALA A 75 10.71 -9.94 -6.75
C ALA A 75 10.87 -8.94 -7.92
N ALA A 76 9.76 -8.57 -8.58
CA ALA A 76 9.73 -7.52 -9.60
C ALA A 76 9.74 -6.10 -9.01
N GLY A 77 9.52 -5.94 -7.70
CA GLY A 77 9.57 -4.67 -7.00
C GLY A 77 8.23 -4.17 -6.45
N LEU A 78 7.21 -5.03 -6.30
CA LEU A 78 6.00 -4.67 -5.57
C LEU A 78 6.14 -5.01 -4.09
N GLY A 79 5.85 -4.04 -3.20
CA GLY A 79 5.71 -4.26 -1.76
C GLY A 79 4.26 -4.06 -1.33
N LEU A 80 3.77 -4.84 -0.36
CA LEU A 80 2.42 -4.72 0.19
C LEU A 80 2.46 -4.62 1.71
N VAL A 81 1.76 -3.63 2.24
CA VAL A 81 1.38 -3.52 3.64
C VAL A 81 -0.14 -3.73 3.72
N PRO A 82 -0.61 -4.90 4.11
CA PRO A 82 -2.03 -5.22 4.15
C PRO A 82 -2.72 -4.56 5.34
N GLN A 83 -4.05 -4.41 5.27
CA GLN A 83 -4.89 -3.97 6.38
C GLN A 83 -4.65 -4.84 7.63
N GLY A 84 -4.68 -4.22 8.79
CA GLY A 84 -4.44 -4.88 10.07
C GLY A 84 -2.96 -5.21 10.32
N ARG A 85 -2.03 -4.54 9.59
CA ARG A 85 -0.57 -4.56 9.81
C ARG A 85 0.09 -5.91 9.51
N ARG A 86 -0.54 -7.03 9.86
CA ARG A 86 -0.08 -8.42 9.63
C ARG A 86 1.38 -8.66 10.01
N ILE A 87 1.82 -8.07 11.15
CA ILE A 87 3.14 -8.36 11.72
C ILE A 87 3.13 -9.77 12.35
N PHE A 88 4.32 -10.31 12.61
CA PHE A 88 4.48 -11.56 13.35
C PHE A 88 4.62 -11.25 14.84
N PRO A 89 3.57 -11.43 15.66
CA PRO A 89 3.57 -10.97 17.05
C PRO A 89 4.55 -11.72 17.94
N ARG A 90 4.89 -12.96 17.59
CA ARG A 90 5.84 -13.82 18.33
C ARG A 90 7.29 -13.73 17.81
N LEU A 91 7.55 -12.88 16.83
CA LEU A 91 8.89 -12.54 16.40
C LEU A 91 9.28 -11.18 16.96
N THR A 92 10.56 -10.98 17.24
CA THR A 92 11.08 -9.65 17.59
C THR A 92 10.94 -8.67 16.41
N VAL A 93 11.12 -7.37 16.68
CA VAL A 93 11.16 -6.35 15.63
C VAL A 93 12.22 -6.68 14.58
N GLU A 94 13.43 -7.04 15.03
CA GLU A 94 14.52 -7.40 14.12
C GLU A 94 14.19 -8.63 13.25
N GLU A 95 13.59 -9.67 13.83
CA GLU A 95 13.16 -10.86 13.10
C GLU A 95 12.03 -10.55 12.11
N ASN A 96 11.05 -9.72 12.48
CA ASN A 96 10.03 -9.23 11.57
C ASN A 96 10.64 -8.53 10.34
N LEU A 97 11.64 -7.66 10.57
CA LEU A 97 12.35 -6.98 9.48
C LEU A 97 13.13 -7.96 8.60
N LYS A 98 13.78 -8.97 9.20
CA LYS A 98 14.51 -10.03 8.46
C LYS A 98 13.58 -10.85 7.54
N VAL A 99 12.32 -11.04 7.90
CA VAL A 99 11.35 -11.69 6.99
C VAL A 99 11.22 -10.92 5.68
N GLY A 100 11.27 -9.57 5.71
CA GLY A 100 11.24 -8.73 4.51
C GLY A 100 12.41 -8.98 3.55
N LEU A 101 13.58 -9.41 4.04
CA LEU A 101 14.74 -9.75 3.22
C LEU A 101 14.50 -10.93 2.25
N SER A 102 13.51 -11.77 2.53
CA SER A 102 13.21 -12.96 1.71
C SER A 102 12.89 -12.61 0.25
N THR A 103 12.37 -11.41 -0.01
CA THR A 103 12.06 -10.91 -1.36
C THR A 103 13.32 -10.66 -2.20
N LEU A 104 14.45 -10.36 -1.55
CA LEU A 104 15.74 -10.11 -2.18
C LEU A 104 16.54 -11.40 -2.44
N GLY A 105 16.02 -12.54 -2.00
CA GLY A 105 16.69 -13.84 -2.11
C GLY A 105 18.02 -13.87 -1.35
N ARG A 106 19.04 -14.57 -1.92
CA ARG A 106 20.36 -14.70 -1.29
C ARG A 106 21.22 -13.42 -1.28
N ARG A 107 20.73 -12.32 -1.90
CA ARG A 107 21.49 -11.08 -2.06
C ARG A 107 21.58 -10.23 -0.80
N ALA A 108 20.65 -10.38 0.14
CA ALA A 108 20.61 -9.58 1.35
C ALA A 108 20.64 -10.45 2.62
N SER A 109 21.62 -10.16 3.50
CA SER A 109 21.76 -10.82 4.81
C SER A 109 21.57 -9.87 5.98
N LYS A 110 21.51 -8.55 5.73
CA LYS A 110 21.43 -7.52 6.76
C LYS A 110 20.29 -6.55 6.45
N ILE A 111 19.62 -6.10 7.49
CA ILE A 111 18.63 -5.02 7.41
C ILE A 111 19.39 -3.74 7.04
N PRO A 112 18.99 -3.01 5.99
CA PRO A 112 19.58 -1.73 5.63
C PRO A 112 19.49 -0.73 6.79
N GLY A 113 20.59 -0.01 7.08
CA GLY A 113 20.63 0.98 8.17
C GLY A 113 19.56 2.07 8.01
N GLU A 114 19.26 2.44 6.78
CA GLU A 114 18.25 3.42 6.41
C GLU A 114 16.84 3.09 6.92
N ILE A 115 16.48 1.82 7.11
CA ILE A 115 15.21 1.42 7.73
C ILE A 115 15.10 1.99 9.15
N TYR A 116 16.21 2.01 9.88
CA TYR A 116 16.25 2.58 11.22
C TYR A 116 16.36 4.11 11.23
N ASP A 117 16.82 4.71 10.12
CA ASP A 117 16.79 6.18 9.94
C ASP A 117 15.37 6.67 9.62
N LEU A 118 14.59 5.86 8.86
CA LEU A 118 13.19 6.14 8.60
C LEU A 118 12.29 5.91 9.82
N PHE A 119 12.61 4.87 10.62
CA PHE A 119 11.84 4.49 11.82
C PHE A 119 12.76 4.28 13.03
N PRO A 120 13.28 5.35 13.66
CA PRO A 120 14.25 5.24 14.76
C PRO A 120 13.75 4.41 15.94
N ILE A 121 12.44 4.43 16.21
CA ILE A 121 11.82 3.65 17.29
C ILE A 121 12.05 2.14 17.13
N LEU A 122 12.12 1.64 15.90
CA LEU A 122 12.33 0.22 15.64
C LEU A 122 13.74 -0.24 16.01
N LYS A 123 14.73 0.68 15.94
CA LYS A 123 16.10 0.40 16.38
C LYS A 123 16.16 0.20 17.89
N THR A 124 15.53 1.10 18.65
CA THR A 124 15.51 1.02 20.13
C THR A 124 14.74 -0.20 20.63
N MET A 125 13.74 -0.65 19.84
CA MET A 125 12.87 -1.78 20.17
C MET A 125 13.26 -3.09 19.44
N SER A 126 14.46 -3.17 18.84
CA SER A 126 14.86 -4.26 17.94
C SER A 126 14.69 -5.67 18.55
N LYS A 127 14.90 -5.82 19.86
CA LYS A 127 14.75 -7.08 20.61
C LYS A 127 13.36 -7.31 21.19
N ARG A 128 12.44 -6.36 21.07
CA ARG A 128 11.08 -6.47 21.60
C ARG A 128 10.22 -7.32 20.69
N MET A 129 9.29 -8.09 21.25
CA MET A 129 8.33 -8.86 20.46
C MET A 129 7.38 -7.91 19.69
N GLY A 130 7.05 -8.25 18.45
CA GLY A 130 6.12 -7.44 17.65
C GLY A 130 4.76 -7.25 18.32
N GLY A 131 4.28 -8.26 19.04
CA GLY A 131 3.01 -8.20 19.78
C GLY A 131 2.99 -7.21 20.93
N ASP A 132 4.15 -6.84 21.50
CA ASP A 132 4.27 -5.90 22.61
C ASP A 132 4.34 -4.43 22.17
N LEU A 133 4.33 -4.18 20.87
CA LEU A 133 4.35 -2.84 20.29
C LEU A 133 2.96 -2.20 20.33
N SER A 134 2.90 -0.86 20.47
CA SER A 134 1.67 -0.12 20.24
C SER A 134 1.19 -0.25 18.80
N GLY A 135 -0.11 0.04 18.54
CA GLY A 135 -0.66 -0.04 17.19
C GLY A 135 0.11 0.78 16.15
N GLY A 136 0.53 2.00 16.50
CA GLY A 136 1.34 2.84 15.61
C GLY A 136 2.74 2.28 15.37
N GLN A 137 3.38 1.71 16.40
CA GLN A 137 4.68 1.06 16.24
C GLN A 137 4.60 -0.22 15.40
N GLN A 138 3.52 -0.98 15.52
CA GLN A 138 3.25 -2.14 14.66
C GLN A 138 3.07 -1.73 13.20
N GLN A 139 2.41 -0.59 12.94
CA GLN A 139 2.26 -0.05 11.60
C GLN A 139 3.60 0.40 11.01
N GLN A 140 4.42 1.11 11.79
CA GLN A 140 5.77 1.46 11.38
C GLN A 140 6.60 0.20 11.07
N LEU A 141 6.48 -0.85 11.89
CA LEU A 141 7.14 -2.14 11.66
C LEU A 141 6.64 -2.83 10.37
N ALA A 142 5.34 -2.79 10.09
CA ALA A 142 4.77 -3.38 8.89
C ALA A 142 5.27 -2.67 7.62
N ILE A 143 5.30 -1.34 7.63
CA ILE A 143 5.85 -0.53 6.53
C ILE A 143 7.35 -0.80 6.38
N ALA A 144 8.11 -0.74 7.47
CA ALA A 144 9.56 -1.00 7.47
C ALA A 144 9.88 -2.39 6.91
N ARG A 145 9.12 -3.43 7.29
CA ARG A 145 9.29 -4.79 6.77
C ARG A 145 9.07 -4.87 5.26
N ALA A 146 8.09 -4.15 4.71
CA ALA A 146 7.88 -4.08 3.27
C ALA A 146 9.04 -3.36 2.57
N LEU A 147 9.54 -2.27 3.16
CA LEU A 147 10.65 -1.47 2.62
C LEU A 147 11.99 -2.20 2.62
N VAL A 148 12.22 -3.12 3.56
CA VAL A 148 13.43 -3.99 3.57
C VAL A 148 13.57 -4.77 2.26
N GLY A 149 12.48 -5.07 1.59
CA GLY A 149 12.45 -5.71 0.27
C GLY A 149 12.81 -4.80 -0.91
N GLU A 150 13.16 -3.54 -0.65
CA GLU A 150 13.53 -2.53 -1.66
C GLU A 150 12.50 -2.41 -2.80
N PRO A 151 11.19 -2.24 -2.50
CA PRO A 151 10.18 -2.17 -3.54
C PRO A 151 10.31 -0.88 -4.36
N LYS A 152 10.00 -0.95 -5.66
CA LYS A 152 9.79 0.21 -6.53
C LYS A 152 8.39 0.83 -6.33
N VAL A 153 7.41 -0.03 -6.06
CA VAL A 153 6.01 0.34 -5.79
C VAL A 153 5.60 -0.21 -4.45
N LEU A 154 5.11 0.66 -3.57
CA LEU A 154 4.59 0.29 -2.25
C LEU A 154 3.06 0.41 -2.23
N LEU A 155 2.38 -0.71 -1.99
CA LEU A 155 0.94 -0.79 -1.82
C LEU A 155 0.62 -0.74 -0.32
N LEU A 156 -0.26 0.19 0.10
CA LEU A 156 -0.67 0.38 1.49
C LEU A 156 -2.19 0.25 1.60
N ASP A 157 -2.66 -0.63 2.46
CA ASP A 157 -4.09 -0.84 2.70
C ASP A 157 -4.48 -0.28 4.07
N GLU A 158 -5.15 0.87 4.08
CA GLU A 158 -5.61 1.63 5.25
C GLU A 158 -4.50 1.83 6.30
N PRO A 159 -3.36 2.45 5.94
CA PRO A 159 -2.21 2.56 6.82
C PRO A 159 -2.45 3.44 8.07
N THR A 160 -3.50 4.26 8.10
CA THR A 160 -3.82 5.15 9.23
C THR A 160 -4.85 4.57 10.19
N GLU A 161 -5.46 3.41 9.86
CA GLU A 161 -6.55 2.83 10.65
C GLU A 161 -6.13 2.51 12.10
N GLY A 162 -6.86 3.10 13.06
CA GLY A 162 -6.65 2.86 14.50
C GLY A 162 -5.30 3.34 15.03
N ILE A 163 -4.75 4.41 14.44
CA ILE A 163 -3.46 5.00 14.79
C ILE A 163 -3.64 6.42 15.32
N GLN A 164 -2.79 6.80 16.27
CA GLN A 164 -2.79 8.13 16.84
C GLN A 164 -2.31 9.19 15.83
N PRO A 165 -2.86 10.43 15.83
CA PRO A 165 -2.54 11.47 14.86
C PRO A 165 -1.05 11.78 14.71
N ASN A 166 -0.31 11.82 15.81
CA ASN A 166 1.14 12.08 15.79
C ASN A 166 1.94 10.98 15.05
N VAL A 167 1.47 9.72 15.11
CA VAL A 167 2.11 8.62 14.38
C VAL A 167 1.70 8.64 12.91
N ILE A 168 0.46 9.05 12.59
CA ILE A 168 0.02 9.25 11.21
C ILE A 168 0.91 10.28 10.52
N GLN A 169 1.18 11.43 11.17
CA GLN A 169 2.10 12.45 10.66
C GLN A 169 3.52 11.92 10.41
N GLN A 170 4.06 11.10 11.34
CA GLN A 170 5.37 10.47 11.16
C GLN A 170 5.37 9.53 9.94
N ILE A 171 4.32 8.72 9.76
CA ILE A 171 4.18 7.84 8.60
C ILE A 171 4.09 8.67 7.32
N GLY A 172 3.27 9.73 7.30
CA GLY A 172 3.15 10.65 6.17
C GLY A 172 4.51 11.21 5.73
N ALA A 173 5.27 11.77 6.69
CA ALA A 173 6.60 12.31 6.43
C ALA A 173 7.57 11.26 5.85
N VAL A 174 7.49 10.00 6.32
CA VAL A 174 8.29 8.91 5.74
C VAL A 174 7.86 8.60 4.31
N LEU A 175 6.56 8.54 4.02
CA LEU A 175 6.06 8.26 2.67
C LEU A 175 6.47 9.37 1.68
N GLU A 176 6.32 10.63 2.05
CA GLU A 176 6.78 11.78 1.25
C GLU A 176 8.29 11.73 0.99
N ARG A 177 9.07 11.42 2.03
CA ARG A 177 10.52 11.26 1.91
C ARG A 177 10.90 10.15 0.92
N LEU A 178 10.24 9.00 0.97
CA LEU A 178 10.46 7.89 0.04
C LEU A 178 10.16 8.29 -1.41
N VAL A 179 9.08 9.03 -1.65
CA VAL A 179 8.75 9.56 -2.96
C VAL A 179 9.81 10.56 -3.44
N LYS A 180 10.14 11.54 -2.60
CA LYS A 180 11.04 12.64 -2.95
C LYS A 180 12.50 12.20 -3.15
N GLU A 181 13.01 11.35 -2.25
CA GLU A 181 14.44 10.97 -2.24
C GLU A 181 14.73 9.73 -3.08
N ARG A 182 13.74 8.83 -3.23
CA ARG A 182 13.93 7.54 -3.94
C ARG A 182 13.12 7.39 -5.22
N GLY A 183 12.25 8.35 -5.53
CA GLY A 183 11.32 8.21 -6.67
C GLY A 183 10.33 7.05 -6.50
N MET A 184 10.07 6.62 -5.24
CA MET A 184 9.18 5.48 -4.97
C MET A 184 7.76 5.82 -5.40
N THR A 185 7.10 4.87 -6.05
CA THR A 185 5.67 4.99 -6.35
C THR A 185 4.86 4.40 -5.20
N ILE A 186 3.87 5.13 -4.71
CA ILE A 186 3.02 4.68 -3.60
C ILE A 186 1.57 4.62 -4.07
N VAL A 187 0.91 3.51 -3.80
CA VAL A 187 -0.53 3.33 -3.99
C VAL A 187 -1.14 3.06 -2.63
N MET A 188 -2.03 3.94 -2.20
CA MET A 188 -2.58 3.90 -0.86
C MET A 188 -4.11 3.83 -0.91
N VAL A 189 -4.70 2.81 -0.29
CA VAL A 189 -6.13 2.78 0.02
C VAL A 189 -6.34 3.50 1.33
N GLU A 190 -7.21 4.51 1.35
CA GLU A 190 -7.48 5.32 2.54
C GLU A 190 -8.92 5.82 2.62
N GLN A 191 -9.33 6.14 3.85
CA GLN A 191 -10.60 6.77 4.16
C GLN A 191 -10.41 8.10 4.91
N TYR A 192 -9.24 8.33 5.49
CA TYR A 192 -8.90 9.54 6.22
C TYR A 192 -8.53 10.65 5.23
N LEU A 193 -9.54 11.45 4.86
CA LEU A 193 -9.44 12.44 3.77
C LEU A 193 -8.41 13.54 4.03
N ASP A 194 -8.23 13.98 5.28
CA ASP A 194 -7.24 15.00 5.61
C ASP A 194 -5.83 14.50 5.30
N PHE A 195 -5.53 13.26 5.65
CA PHE A 195 -4.26 12.63 5.32
C PHE A 195 -4.05 12.46 3.81
N VAL A 196 -5.12 12.08 3.09
CA VAL A 196 -5.07 11.99 1.62
C VAL A 196 -4.79 13.35 0.97
N LYS A 197 -5.42 14.42 1.46
CA LYS A 197 -5.18 15.77 0.95
C LYS A 197 -3.81 16.31 1.30
N GLU A 198 -3.24 15.90 2.43
CA GLU A 198 -1.93 16.31 2.90
C GLU A 198 -0.81 15.71 2.04
N ILE A 199 -0.80 14.40 1.80
CA ILE A 199 0.33 13.71 1.17
C ILE A 199 0.07 13.17 -0.24
N GLY A 200 -1.19 13.04 -0.65
CA GLY A 200 -1.55 12.44 -1.94
C GLY A 200 -1.36 13.40 -3.12
N ASP A 201 -0.87 12.88 -4.24
CA ASP A 201 -0.80 13.63 -5.51
C ASP A 201 -2.06 13.45 -6.34
N ARG A 202 -2.57 12.23 -6.41
CA ARG A 202 -3.72 11.84 -7.24
C ARG A 202 -4.68 10.97 -6.46
N PHE A 203 -5.94 10.98 -6.90
CA PHE A 203 -6.94 10.07 -6.36
C PHE A 203 -7.69 9.30 -7.45
N TYR A 204 -8.18 8.13 -7.07
CA TYR A 204 -9.24 7.38 -7.72
C TYR A 204 -10.33 7.11 -6.69
N LEU A 205 -11.56 7.45 -7.04
CA LEU A 205 -12.74 7.25 -6.19
C LEU A 205 -13.50 6.02 -6.69
N MET A 206 -13.58 5.02 -5.84
CA MET A 206 -14.32 3.78 -6.11
C MET A 206 -15.71 3.81 -5.47
N ASP A 207 -16.72 3.52 -6.24
CA ASP A 207 -18.09 3.31 -5.80
C ASP A 207 -18.72 2.20 -6.63
N ARG A 208 -19.59 1.38 -6.01
CA ARG A 208 -20.30 0.29 -6.68
C ARG A 208 -19.43 -0.54 -7.62
N ARG A 209 -18.24 -0.91 -7.13
CA ARG A 209 -17.29 -1.79 -7.84
C ARG A 209 -16.51 -1.16 -9.01
N ARG A 210 -16.72 0.14 -9.31
CA ARG A 210 -16.11 0.86 -10.42
C ARG A 210 -15.35 2.09 -9.94
N VAL A 211 -14.49 2.64 -10.79
CA VAL A 211 -13.94 3.98 -10.63
C VAL A 211 -14.99 4.97 -11.14
N VAL A 212 -15.41 5.88 -10.27
CA VAL A 212 -16.46 6.88 -10.59
C VAL A 212 -15.90 8.29 -10.76
N ALA A 213 -14.71 8.56 -10.22
CA ALA A 213 -13.99 9.81 -10.41
C ALA A 213 -12.49 9.61 -10.22
N SER A 214 -11.69 10.45 -10.84
CA SER A 214 -10.24 10.51 -10.64
C SER A 214 -9.73 11.92 -10.94
N GLY A 215 -8.61 12.30 -10.35
CA GLY A 215 -8.02 13.63 -10.54
C GLY A 215 -6.79 13.85 -9.66
N LEU A 216 -6.40 15.10 -9.52
CA LEU A 216 -5.43 15.53 -8.51
C LEU A 216 -6.13 15.59 -7.15
N THR A 217 -5.41 15.33 -6.06
CA THR A 217 -6.00 15.43 -4.71
C THR A 217 -6.48 16.83 -4.38
N SER A 218 -5.91 17.86 -4.99
CA SER A 218 -6.40 19.25 -4.94
C SER A 218 -7.82 19.42 -5.49
N ASP A 219 -8.27 18.54 -6.37
CA ASP A 219 -9.59 18.59 -7.01
C ASP A 219 -10.67 17.88 -6.17
N LEU A 220 -10.29 17.25 -5.05
CA LEU A 220 -11.22 16.64 -4.10
C LEU A 220 -12.06 17.70 -3.41
N ASN A 221 -13.26 17.94 -3.95
CA ASN A 221 -14.22 18.91 -3.42
C ASN A 221 -15.29 18.23 -2.54
N SER A 222 -16.05 19.08 -1.82
CA SER A 222 -17.10 18.62 -0.91
C SER A 222 -18.20 17.82 -1.63
N ASP A 223 -18.51 18.14 -2.89
CA ASP A 223 -19.57 17.49 -3.64
C ASP A 223 -19.22 16.04 -3.99
N LEU A 224 -17.98 15.77 -4.42
CA LEU A 224 -17.49 14.40 -4.66
C LEU A 224 -17.48 13.59 -3.38
N ILE A 225 -17.02 14.21 -2.28
CA ILE A 225 -16.98 13.57 -0.97
C ILE A 225 -18.40 13.21 -0.49
N HIS A 226 -19.34 14.16 -0.55
CA HIS A 226 -20.73 13.93 -0.14
C HIS A 226 -21.43 12.86 -0.96
N ARG A 227 -21.25 12.86 -2.29
CA ARG A 227 -21.93 11.88 -3.16
C ARG A 227 -21.46 10.44 -2.94
N HIS A 228 -20.17 10.24 -2.68
CA HIS A 228 -19.57 8.90 -2.79
C HIS A 228 -18.91 8.40 -1.50
N LEU A 229 -18.58 9.29 -0.55
CA LEU A 229 -17.88 8.92 0.68
C LEU A 229 -18.72 9.15 1.94
N SER A 230 -19.68 10.09 1.94
CA SER A 230 -20.57 10.29 3.10
C SER A 230 -21.60 9.16 3.22
N VAL A 231 -21.89 8.77 4.45
CA VAL A 231 -22.92 7.78 4.80
C VAL A 231 -24.29 8.47 4.81
#